data_5eb939a01ec8c7fc75b3d2a65ec0ebeb
#
_entry.id   5eb939a01ec8c7fc75b3d2a65ec0ebeb
#
_cell.length_a   1.000
_cell.length_b   1.000
_cell.length_c   1.000
_cell.angle_alpha   90.00
_cell.angle_beta   90.00
_cell.angle_gamma   90.00
#
_symmetry.space_group_name_H-M   'P 1'
#
loop_
_entity.id
_entity.type
_entity.pdbx_description
1 polymer ?
#
loop_
_entity_poly.entity_id
_entity_poly.type
_entity_poly.pdbx_seq_one_letter_code
_entity_poly.pdbx_strand_id
1 'polypeptide(L)' 'MLEYKGYHAKVSFDEEDALFIGEVFGINDSLNFHGRSVDELKASFHDCIDNYLDACVKYNKVPDKDFKGSFKNLQSTAPS' A
#
# COMPACT_ATOMS: atom_id res chain seq x y z
N MET A 1 0.36 -12.28 0.38
CA MET A 1 0.56 -10.87 0.00
C MET A 1 -0.76 -10.26 -0.44
N LEU A 2 -1.04 -9.05 -0.02
CA LEU A 2 -2.27 -8.36 -0.38
C LEU A 2 -2.03 -7.39 -1.52
N GLU A 3 -3.08 -7.12 -2.29
CA GLU A 3 -3.01 -6.16 -3.39
C GLU A 3 -4.30 -5.36 -3.46
N TYR A 4 -4.19 -4.05 -3.72
CA TYR A 4 -5.34 -3.17 -3.86
C TYR A 4 -4.92 -1.96 -4.68
N LYS A 5 -5.64 -1.69 -5.77
CA LYS A 5 -5.39 -0.55 -6.67
C LYS A 5 -3.94 -0.50 -7.16
N GLY A 6 -3.34 -1.67 -7.38
CA GLY A 6 -1.97 -1.75 -7.86
C GLY A 6 -0.91 -1.68 -6.77
N TYR A 7 -1.31 -1.56 -5.53
CA TYR A 7 -0.36 -1.54 -4.40
C TYR A 7 -0.33 -2.91 -3.75
N HIS A 8 0.86 -3.32 -3.32
CA HIS A 8 1.06 -4.62 -2.68
C HIS A 8 1.52 -4.42 -1.26
N ALA A 9 1.17 -5.34 -0.40
CA ALA A 9 1.58 -5.29 0.99
C ALA A 9 2.06 -6.65 1.46
N LYS A 10 3.09 -6.63 2.29
CA LYS A 10 3.62 -7.82 2.93
C LYS A 10 2.95 -7.93 4.29
N VAL A 11 2.58 -9.15 4.67
CA VAL A 11 1.88 -9.40 5.92
C VAL A 11 2.72 -10.28 6.82
N SER A 12 2.78 -9.95 8.09
CA SER A 12 3.39 -10.79 9.11
C SER A 12 2.45 -10.89 10.30
N PHE A 13 2.69 -11.86 11.17
CA PHE A 13 1.86 -12.06 12.35
C PHE A 13 2.70 -11.81 13.60
N ASP A 14 2.18 -10.94 14.47
CA ASP A 14 2.79 -10.65 15.74
C ASP A 14 2.16 -11.57 16.78
N GLU A 15 2.93 -12.54 17.23
CA GLU A 15 2.47 -13.56 18.16
C GLU A 15 2.14 -12.98 19.54
N GLU A 16 2.91 -12.01 19.98
CA GLU A 16 2.71 -11.39 21.28
C GLU A 16 1.38 -10.66 21.39
N ASP A 17 1.06 -9.92 20.37
CA ASP A 17 -0.16 -9.12 20.36
C ASP A 17 -1.30 -9.82 19.62
N ALA A 18 -1.04 -11.01 19.07
CA ALA A 18 -2.02 -11.76 18.28
C ALA A 18 -2.61 -10.89 17.17
N LEU A 19 -1.73 -10.28 16.40
CA LEU A 19 -2.09 -9.25 15.46
C LEU A 19 -1.42 -9.47 14.12
N PHE A 20 -2.14 -9.30 13.04
CA PHE A 20 -1.54 -9.28 11.71
C PHE A 20 -1.09 -7.86 11.40
N ILE A 21 0.10 -7.73 10.85
CA ILE A 21 0.67 -6.44 10.50
C ILE A 21 1.00 -6.44 9.03
N GLY A 22 0.62 -5.40 8.32
CA GLY A 22 0.91 -5.23 6.91
C GLY A 22 1.79 -4.03 6.66
N GLU A 23 2.61 -4.13 5.63
CA GLU A 23 3.50 -3.06 5.23
C GLU A 23 3.40 -2.90 3.73
N VAL A 24 3.13 -1.69 3.26
CA VAL A 24 2.94 -1.42 1.83
C VAL A 24 4.29 -1.21 1.15
N PHE A 25 4.45 -1.85 -0.01
CA PHE A 25 5.68 -1.72 -0.81
C PHE A 25 5.62 -0.55 -1.76
N GLY A 26 6.77 -0.15 -2.23
CA GLY A 26 6.89 0.73 -3.39
C GLY A 26 6.49 2.16 -3.16
N ILE A 27 6.33 2.55 -1.91
CA ILE A 27 5.95 3.90 -1.54
C ILE A 27 7.06 4.48 -0.67
N ASN A 28 7.42 5.73 -0.91
CA ASN A 28 8.44 6.40 -0.10
C ASN A 28 8.00 6.60 1.34
N ASP A 29 6.71 6.79 1.54
CA ASP A 29 6.17 6.92 2.88
C ASP A 29 6.04 5.53 3.50
N SER A 30 6.22 5.43 4.80
CA SER A 30 5.99 4.17 5.50
C SER A 30 4.53 4.04 5.80
N LEU A 31 3.86 3.14 5.10
CA LEU A 31 2.44 2.87 5.32
C LEU A 31 2.29 1.49 5.94
N ASN A 32 1.78 1.45 7.14
CA ASN A 32 1.56 0.21 7.87
C ASN A 32 0.10 0.13 8.30
N PHE A 33 -0.40 -1.07 8.41
CA PHE A 33 -1.76 -1.30 8.83
C PHE A 33 -1.80 -2.62 9.63
N HIS A 34 -2.88 -2.87 10.33
CA HIS A 34 -2.98 -4.06 11.15
C HIS A 34 -4.42 -4.50 11.31
N GLY A 35 -4.61 -5.71 11.77
CA GLY A 35 -5.93 -6.25 12.05
C GLY A 35 -5.81 -7.54 12.83
N ARG A 36 -6.87 -7.89 13.54
CA ARG A 36 -6.90 -9.10 14.35
C ARG A 36 -7.41 -10.30 13.58
N SER A 37 -7.95 -10.08 12.41
CA SER A 37 -8.39 -11.14 11.52
C SER A 37 -7.98 -10.77 10.10
N VAL A 38 -8.06 -11.73 9.20
CA VAL A 38 -7.73 -11.49 7.79
C VAL A 38 -8.68 -10.43 7.20
N ASP A 39 -9.97 -10.52 7.52
CA ASP A 39 -10.94 -9.56 7.01
C ASP A 39 -10.67 -8.15 7.52
N GLU A 40 -10.34 -8.04 8.80
CA GLU A 40 -10.00 -6.77 9.40
C GLU A 40 -8.75 -6.19 8.78
N LEU A 41 -7.75 -7.04 8.56
CA LEU A 41 -6.50 -6.63 7.94
C LEU A 41 -6.73 -6.08 6.53
N LYS A 42 -7.55 -6.77 5.74
CA LYS A 42 -7.86 -6.34 4.38
C LYS A 42 -8.58 -4.99 4.38
N ALA A 43 -9.54 -4.81 5.28
CA ALA A 43 -10.25 -3.54 5.39
C ALA A 43 -9.30 -2.42 5.77
N SER A 44 -8.39 -2.68 6.71
CA SER A 44 -7.38 -1.70 7.11
C SER A 44 -6.45 -1.34 5.97
N PHE A 45 -6.09 -2.33 5.17
CA PHE A 45 -5.23 -2.12 4.00
C PHE A 45 -5.94 -1.19 2.99
N HIS A 46 -7.20 -1.48 2.67
CA HIS A 46 -7.96 -0.67 1.73
C HIS A 46 -8.07 0.77 2.22
N ASP A 47 -8.38 0.95 3.50
CA ASP A 47 -8.47 2.29 4.08
C ASP A 47 -7.13 3.02 4.02
N CYS A 48 -6.05 2.30 4.30
CA CYS A 48 -4.70 2.86 4.26
C CYS A 48 -4.38 3.41 2.87
N ILE A 49 -4.65 2.62 1.83
CA ILE A 49 -4.38 3.02 0.45
C ILE A 49 -5.31 4.17 0.03
N ASP A 50 -6.59 4.08 0.36
CA ASP A 50 -7.55 5.13 -0.01
C ASP A 50 -7.18 6.46 0.67
N ASN A 51 -6.78 6.42 1.93
CA ASN A 51 -6.35 7.62 2.64
C ASN A 51 -5.08 8.21 2.04
N TYR A 52 -4.15 7.35 1.64
CA TYR A 52 -2.92 7.79 0.99
C TYR A 52 -3.23 8.50 -0.33
N LEU A 53 -4.11 7.90 -1.15
CA LEU A 53 -4.47 8.49 -2.43
C LEU A 53 -5.23 9.80 -2.26
N ASP A 54 -6.11 9.88 -1.27
CA ASP A 54 -6.83 11.11 -0.95
C ASP A 54 -5.85 12.22 -0.55
N ALA A 55 -4.85 11.88 0.25
CA ALA A 55 -3.84 12.85 0.67
C ALA A 55 -3.03 13.33 -0.52
N CYS A 56 -2.73 12.44 -1.48
CA CYS A 56 -2.01 12.82 -2.67
C CYS A 56 -2.78 13.84 -3.49
N VAL A 57 -4.09 13.63 -3.64
CA VAL A 57 -4.95 14.57 -4.35
C VAL A 57 -4.98 15.90 -3.60
N LYS A 58 -5.17 15.85 -2.29
CA LYS A 58 -5.29 17.04 -1.47
C LYS A 58 -4.05 17.91 -1.52
N TYR A 59 -2.88 17.28 -1.53
CA TYR A 59 -1.60 18.01 -1.53
C TYR A 59 -0.97 18.11 -2.91
N ASN A 60 -1.71 17.75 -3.94
CA ASN A 60 -1.27 17.86 -5.33
C ASN A 60 0.03 17.08 -5.56
N LYS A 61 0.12 15.92 -4.96
CA LYS A 61 1.28 15.07 -5.04
C LYS A 61 0.94 13.85 -5.91
N VAL A 62 1.89 13.44 -6.76
CA VAL A 62 1.71 12.24 -7.57
C VAL A 62 1.93 11.03 -6.67
N PRO A 63 0.99 10.10 -6.61
CA PRO A 63 1.15 8.92 -5.76
C PRO A 63 2.30 8.04 -6.22
N ASP A 64 3.08 7.53 -5.28
CA ASP A 64 4.05 6.48 -5.58
C ASP A 64 3.30 5.19 -5.88
N LYS A 65 3.91 4.32 -6.64
CA LYS A 65 3.34 3.01 -6.93
C LYS A 65 4.37 1.93 -6.71
N ASP A 66 3.84 0.78 -6.31
CA ASP A 66 4.66 -0.39 -6.27
C ASP A 66 4.88 -0.77 -7.72
N PHE A 67 6.12 -0.76 -8.22
CA PHE A 67 6.31 -0.91 -9.50
C PHE A 67 7.26 -1.83 -9.86
N LYS A 68 6.93 -2.82 -10.26
CA LYS A 68 7.69 -3.71 -10.64
C LYS A 68 7.74 -3.57 -11.89
N GLY A 69 7.95 -2.87 -11.84
CA GLY A 69 7.98 -2.42 -12.78
C GLY A 69 7.27 -1.60 -13.36
N SER A 70 6.98 -1.28 -13.77
CA SER A 70 6.31 -0.52 -14.35
C SER A 70 6.92 0.47 -14.95
N PHE A 71 7.49 0.40 -15.27
CA PHE A 71 8.06 1.09 -15.74
C PHE A 71 8.21 1.11 -16.79
N LYS A 72 7.86 1.24 -17.26
CA LYS A 72 7.99 1.36 -18.06
C LYS A 72 7.89 2.06 -18.66
N ASN A 73 7.85 2.50 -18.50
CA ASN A 73 7.64 3.08 -18.58
C ASN A 73 7.92 3.71 -18.83
N LEU A 74 7.94 4.08 -18.82
CA LEU A 74 7.87 4.59 -18.50
C LEU A 74 8.07 4.87 -18.91
N GLN A 75 7.91 5.18 -19.14
CA GLN A 75 7.71 5.36 -19.04
C GLN A 75 7.72 5.70 -19.24
N SER A 76 7.66 6.01 -19.62
CA SER A 76 7.44 6.27 -19.36
C SER A 76 7.59 6.72 -19.49
N THR A 77 7.48 7.10 -19.86
CA THR A 77 7.31 7.37 -19.43
C THR A 77 7.20 7.56 -19.37
N ALA A 78 6.90 7.84 -19.70
CA ALA A 78 6.50 7.81 -19.21
C ALA A 78 6.28 7.68 -19.20
N PRO A 79 6.06 8.00 -19.48
CA PRO A 79 5.64 7.76 -19.07
C PRO A 79 5.44 7.28 -18.98
N SER A 80 5.05 7.35 -19.29
CA SER A 80 4.88 6.79 -18.89
C SER A 80 4.94 6.61 -18.70
#